data_0f289986d58355e5aa7b7b2418fc39b7
#
_entry.id   0f289986d58355e5aa7b7b2418fc39b7
#
_cell.length_a   1.000
_cell.length_b   1.000
_cell.length_c   1.000
_cell.angle_alpha   90.00
_cell.angle_beta   90.00
_cell.angle_gamma   90.00
#
_symmetry.space_group_name_H-M   'P 1'
#
loop_
_entity.id
_entity.type
_entity.pdbx_description
1 polymer ?
#
loop_
_entity_poly.entity_id
_entity_poly.type
_entity_poly.pdbx_seq_one_letter_code
_entity_poly.pdbx_strand_id
1 'polypeptide(L)'
;MNKIILFIIGLAVSLSTFGQTERKYSTYYYQRASLFEQLPTSSDDILFIGNSITDGGEWSELFQNPHVKNRGISGDTTWGVYDRISVLLKGKPAQIFLMIGINNVPQGESPNNIASDIQQIIQKIRKESPCTEVLIQSVLPVTTKYNMFQEHTSHWQEIPDINQAIFNICQKENVKYIDLFTHFVDDNGQMKPEYTNDGLHLLGKGYMLWKEIITPYLKKLEFN
;
A
#
# COMPACT_ATOMS: atom_id res chain seq x y z
N MET A 1 -20.19 47.16 57.03
CA MET A 1 -20.58 45.90 56.37
C MET A 1 -20.23 46.03 54.89
N ASN A 2 -19.02 45.61 54.50
CA ASN A 2 -18.53 45.70 53.09
C ASN A 2 -18.85 44.38 52.39
N LYS A 3 -19.69 44.45 51.35
CA LYS A 3 -19.97 43.30 50.45
C LYS A 3 -18.87 43.23 49.41
N ILE A 4 -18.08 42.16 49.43
CA ILE A 4 -17.11 41.84 48.40
C ILE A 4 -17.87 41.08 47.29
N ILE A 5 -17.93 41.67 46.08
CA ILE A 5 -18.47 41.03 44.89
C ILE A 5 -17.32 40.31 44.19
N LEU A 6 -17.39 39.00 44.17
CA LEU A 6 -16.42 38.14 43.46
C LEU A 6 -16.87 38.03 42.00
N PHE A 7 -16.09 38.58 41.07
CA PHE A 7 -16.24 38.38 39.63
C PHE A 7 -15.53 37.08 39.23
N ILE A 8 -16.29 36.07 38.88
CA ILE A 8 -15.75 34.83 38.24
C ILE A 8 -15.68 35.07 36.73
N ILE A 9 -14.47 35.30 36.22
CA ILE A 9 -14.24 35.34 34.76
C ILE A 9 -14.16 33.89 34.26
N GLY A 10 -15.22 33.44 33.65
CA GLY A 10 -15.24 32.14 32.96
C GLY A 10 -14.40 32.21 31.68
N LEU A 11 -13.25 31.54 31.65
CA LEU A 11 -12.45 31.36 30.46
C LEU A 11 -13.09 30.29 29.57
N ALA A 12 -13.83 30.67 28.56
CA ALA A 12 -14.38 29.78 27.56
C ALA A 12 -13.22 29.33 26.64
N VAL A 13 -12.68 28.14 26.87
CA VAL A 13 -11.76 27.48 25.93
C VAL A 13 -12.60 26.90 24.79
N SER A 14 -12.62 27.60 23.65
CA SER A 14 -13.17 27.05 22.41
C SER A 14 -12.24 25.97 21.90
N LEU A 15 -12.59 24.71 22.16
CA LEU A 15 -12.01 23.55 21.47
C LEU A 15 -12.48 23.57 20.01
N SER A 16 -11.64 24.13 19.14
CA SER A 16 -11.77 23.92 17.69
C SER A 16 -11.50 22.44 17.39
N THR A 17 -12.55 21.64 17.33
CA THR A 17 -12.48 20.32 16.70
C THR A 17 -12.20 20.57 15.21
N PHE A 18 -10.95 20.41 14.80
CA PHE A 18 -10.65 20.20 13.38
C PHE A 18 -11.38 18.91 12.97
N GLY A 19 -12.53 19.07 12.35
CA GLY A 19 -13.23 17.95 11.73
C GLY A 19 -12.33 17.38 10.64
N GLN A 20 -11.73 16.22 10.88
CA GLN A 20 -11.18 15.43 9.81
C GLN A 20 -12.34 15.14 8.86
N THR A 21 -12.29 15.70 7.65
CA THR A 21 -13.21 15.33 6.58
C THR A 21 -13.04 13.84 6.35
N GLU A 22 -14.08 13.07 6.63
CA GLU A 22 -14.10 11.63 6.43
C GLU A 22 -13.82 11.34 4.96
N ARG A 23 -12.72 10.62 4.66
CA ARG A 23 -12.35 10.25 3.30
C ARG A 23 -13.37 9.28 2.74
N LYS A 24 -13.89 9.56 1.56
CA LYS A 24 -14.82 8.66 0.87
C LYS A 24 -14.06 7.78 -0.10
N TYR A 25 -14.23 6.47 0.06
CA TYR A 25 -13.66 5.45 -0.82
C TYR A 25 -14.72 4.90 -1.78
N SER A 26 -14.28 4.09 -2.75
CA SER A 26 -15.20 3.42 -3.66
C SER A 26 -16.09 2.39 -2.93
N THR A 27 -17.23 2.06 -3.52
CA THR A 27 -18.10 0.99 -3.00
C THR A 27 -17.34 -0.34 -2.89
N TYR A 28 -16.47 -0.64 -3.87
CA TYR A 28 -15.66 -1.84 -3.85
C TYR A 28 -14.66 -1.85 -2.69
N TYR A 29 -14.05 -0.70 -2.39
CA TYR A 29 -13.18 -0.58 -1.21
C TYR A 29 -13.91 -1.00 0.07
N TYR A 30 -15.10 -0.45 0.33
CA TYR A 30 -15.85 -0.80 1.54
C TYR A 30 -16.27 -2.27 1.58
N GLN A 31 -16.65 -2.86 0.44
CA GLN A 31 -16.97 -4.28 0.32
C GLN A 31 -15.77 -5.15 0.73
N ARG A 32 -14.58 -4.85 0.18
CA ARG A 32 -13.36 -5.62 0.45
C ARG A 32 -12.84 -5.38 1.88
N ALA A 33 -12.81 -4.12 2.33
CA ALA A 33 -12.36 -3.77 3.66
C ALA A 33 -13.21 -4.46 4.74
N SER A 34 -14.55 -4.42 4.61
CA SER A 34 -15.46 -5.09 5.54
C SER A 34 -15.30 -6.62 5.53
N LEU A 35 -15.01 -7.22 4.37
CA LEU A 35 -14.70 -8.65 4.30
C LEU A 35 -13.39 -8.95 5.06
N PHE A 36 -12.36 -8.13 4.89
CA PHE A 36 -11.08 -8.33 5.59
C PHE A 36 -11.21 -8.20 7.10
N GLU A 37 -12.19 -7.44 7.62
CA GLU A 37 -12.52 -7.38 9.03
C GLU A 37 -13.03 -8.72 9.60
N GLN A 38 -13.69 -9.54 8.75
CA GLN A 38 -14.24 -10.85 9.11
C GLN A 38 -13.22 -11.98 8.90
N LEU A 39 -12.17 -11.75 8.10
CA LEU A 39 -11.16 -12.76 7.81
C LEU A 39 -10.03 -12.69 8.83
N PRO A 40 -9.83 -13.75 9.64
CA PRO A 40 -8.77 -13.76 10.64
C PRO A 40 -7.39 -13.70 9.95
N THR A 41 -6.44 -13.06 10.64
CA THR A 41 -5.01 -13.15 10.35
C THR A 41 -4.31 -13.86 11.51
N SER A 42 -3.18 -14.49 11.24
CA SER A 42 -2.34 -15.18 12.22
C SER A 42 -0.88 -14.74 12.12
N SER A 43 -0.08 -15.15 13.09
CA SER A 43 1.38 -14.89 13.10
C SER A 43 2.12 -15.65 11.99
N ASP A 44 1.48 -16.61 11.34
CA ASP A 44 2.07 -17.36 10.22
C ASP A 44 1.71 -16.77 8.87
N ASP A 45 0.79 -15.81 8.84
CA ASP A 45 0.33 -15.23 7.57
C ASP A 45 1.34 -14.25 6.98
N ILE A 46 1.43 -14.29 5.65
CA ILE A 46 2.18 -13.38 4.80
C ILE A 46 1.15 -12.59 4.00
N LEU A 47 1.07 -11.28 4.22
CA LEU A 47 0.06 -10.45 3.59
C LEU A 47 0.60 -9.71 2.37
N PHE A 48 -0.05 -9.85 1.23
CA PHE A 48 0.16 -9.03 0.05
C PHE A 48 -0.85 -7.88 0.08
N ILE A 49 -0.38 -6.67 0.34
CA ILE A 49 -1.20 -5.46 0.51
C ILE A 49 -0.92 -4.51 -0.64
N GLY A 50 -1.96 -3.96 -1.25
CA GLY A 50 -1.85 -3.03 -2.37
C GLY A 50 -3.18 -2.72 -3.01
N ASN A 51 -3.13 -2.32 -4.27
CA ASN A 51 -4.25 -1.92 -5.10
C ASN A 51 -4.76 -3.07 -6.01
N SER A 52 -5.34 -2.71 -7.18
CA SER A 52 -5.87 -3.68 -8.17
C SER A 52 -4.82 -4.68 -8.67
N ILE A 53 -3.58 -4.26 -8.82
CA ILE A 53 -2.50 -5.14 -9.30
C ILE A 53 -2.22 -6.23 -8.25
N THR A 54 -2.29 -5.90 -6.97
CA THR A 54 -2.20 -6.89 -5.89
C THR A 54 -3.49 -7.72 -5.75
N ASP A 55 -4.66 -7.08 -5.87
CA ASP A 55 -5.98 -7.72 -5.79
C ASP A 55 -6.16 -8.82 -6.86
N GLY A 56 -5.65 -8.59 -8.08
CA GLY A 56 -5.72 -9.54 -9.19
C GLY A 56 -4.79 -10.75 -9.11
N GLY A 57 -3.94 -10.88 -8.08
CA GLY A 57 -3.02 -12.00 -7.94
C GLY A 57 -3.61 -13.15 -7.10
N GLU A 58 -3.53 -14.39 -7.59
CA GLU A 58 -3.89 -15.60 -6.85
C GLU A 58 -2.71 -16.06 -5.97
N TRP A 59 -2.37 -15.25 -4.97
CA TRP A 59 -1.12 -15.36 -4.22
C TRP A 59 -0.94 -16.70 -3.50
N SER A 60 -1.99 -17.22 -2.89
CA SER A 60 -1.95 -18.53 -2.21
C SER A 60 -1.65 -19.67 -3.18
N GLU A 61 -2.21 -19.61 -4.39
CA GLU A 61 -1.98 -20.62 -5.45
C GLU A 61 -0.59 -20.44 -6.05
N LEU A 62 -0.19 -19.20 -6.37
CA LEU A 62 1.14 -18.90 -6.90
C LEU A 62 2.25 -19.46 -6.01
N PHE A 63 2.14 -19.32 -4.69
CA PHE A 63 3.14 -19.82 -3.74
C PHE A 63 2.81 -21.21 -3.17
N GLN A 64 1.68 -21.82 -3.57
CA GLN A 64 1.22 -23.10 -3.00
C GLN A 64 1.22 -23.07 -1.46
N ASN A 65 0.82 -21.94 -0.89
CA ASN A 65 0.88 -21.70 0.53
C ASN A 65 -0.39 -20.96 1.00
N PRO A 66 -1.26 -21.59 1.80
CA PRO A 66 -2.51 -21.01 2.28
C PRO A 66 -2.29 -19.84 3.26
N HIS A 67 -1.09 -19.67 3.79
CA HIS A 67 -0.74 -18.53 4.66
C HIS A 67 -0.39 -17.27 3.87
N VAL A 68 -0.18 -17.37 2.56
CA VAL A 68 -0.02 -16.20 1.70
C VAL A 68 -1.40 -15.64 1.35
N LYS A 69 -1.72 -14.47 1.87
CA LYS A 69 -3.05 -13.86 1.81
C LYS A 69 -3.07 -12.64 0.90
N ASN A 70 -4.03 -12.61 -0.03
CA ASN A 70 -4.34 -11.41 -0.78
C ASN A 70 -5.09 -10.40 0.11
N ARG A 71 -4.55 -9.18 0.21
CA ARG A 71 -5.17 -8.04 0.87
C ARG A 71 -5.09 -6.79 -0.03
N GLY A 72 -5.11 -7.00 -1.34
CA GLY A 72 -5.29 -5.95 -2.34
C GLY A 72 -6.73 -5.46 -2.40
N ILE A 73 -6.91 -4.20 -2.78
CA ILE A 73 -8.23 -3.62 -3.11
C ILE A 73 -8.07 -2.79 -4.37
N SER A 74 -8.84 -3.10 -5.42
CA SER A 74 -8.80 -2.33 -6.67
C SER A 74 -9.15 -0.86 -6.43
N GLY A 75 -8.34 0.04 -7.00
CA GLY A 75 -8.48 1.49 -6.84
C GLY A 75 -7.89 2.05 -5.53
N ASP A 76 -7.29 1.21 -4.68
CA ASP A 76 -6.75 1.67 -3.39
C ASP A 76 -5.54 2.59 -3.55
N THR A 77 -5.42 3.51 -2.61
CA THR A 77 -4.35 4.50 -2.50
C THR A 77 -3.55 4.27 -1.22
N THR A 78 -2.47 5.02 -1.04
CA THR A 78 -1.70 5.04 0.21
C THR A 78 -2.59 5.30 1.42
N TRP A 79 -3.54 6.23 1.31
CA TRP A 79 -4.47 6.57 2.40
C TRP A 79 -5.46 5.45 2.72
N GLY A 80 -5.99 4.77 1.68
CA GLY A 80 -6.89 3.66 1.89
C GLY A 80 -6.20 2.50 2.61
N VAL A 81 -4.95 2.21 2.26
CA VAL A 81 -4.13 1.24 3.01
C VAL A 81 -3.93 1.70 4.45
N TYR A 82 -3.55 2.96 4.68
CA TYR A 82 -3.35 3.50 6.03
C TYR A 82 -4.58 3.36 6.92
N ASP A 83 -5.76 3.66 6.38
CA ASP A 83 -7.02 3.63 7.14
C ASP A 83 -7.46 2.20 7.50
N ARG A 84 -7.20 1.20 6.62
CA ARG A 84 -7.61 -0.20 6.85
C ARG A 84 -6.56 -1.12 7.47
N ILE A 85 -5.30 -0.70 7.57
CA ILE A 85 -4.22 -1.63 7.91
C ILE A 85 -4.32 -2.20 9.33
N SER A 86 -4.83 -1.44 10.30
CA SER A 86 -4.95 -1.89 11.69
C SER A 86 -5.75 -3.19 11.85
N VAL A 87 -6.77 -3.37 11.02
CA VAL A 87 -7.56 -4.62 11.02
C VAL A 87 -6.69 -5.80 10.58
N LEU A 88 -5.84 -5.62 9.59
CA LEU A 88 -4.95 -6.66 9.06
C LEU A 88 -3.84 -7.03 10.03
N LEU A 89 -3.50 -6.13 10.96
CA LEU A 89 -2.44 -6.33 11.96
C LEU A 89 -2.90 -7.06 13.22
N LYS A 90 -4.19 -7.31 13.40
CA LYS A 90 -4.74 -7.96 14.62
C LYS A 90 -4.09 -9.31 14.91
N GLY A 91 -3.82 -10.12 13.89
CA GLY A 91 -3.17 -11.43 14.02
C GLY A 91 -1.64 -11.39 14.07
N LYS A 92 -1.02 -10.21 14.03
CA LYS A 92 0.44 -10.05 14.04
C LYS A 92 1.12 -10.85 12.93
N PRO A 93 0.79 -10.62 11.64
CA PRO A 93 1.29 -11.44 10.53
C PRO A 93 2.83 -11.48 10.50
N ALA A 94 3.40 -12.59 10.01
CA ALA A 94 4.84 -12.79 9.91
C ALA A 94 5.51 -11.77 9.00
N GLN A 95 4.88 -11.50 7.83
CA GLN A 95 5.41 -10.58 6.82
C GLN A 95 4.30 -9.80 6.13
N ILE A 96 4.65 -8.61 5.66
CA ILE A 96 3.82 -7.78 4.78
C ILE A 96 4.65 -7.39 3.56
N PHE A 97 4.15 -7.72 2.37
CA PHE A 97 4.62 -7.20 1.09
C PHE A 97 3.66 -6.08 0.66
N LEU A 98 4.14 -4.85 0.64
CA LEU A 98 3.35 -3.68 0.28
C LEU A 98 3.78 -3.12 -1.09
N MET A 99 2.83 -3.02 -2.03
CA MET A 99 2.98 -2.29 -3.29
C MET A 99 1.80 -1.34 -3.47
N ILE A 100 2.03 -0.04 -3.37
CA ILE A 100 0.99 0.99 -3.44
C ILE A 100 1.57 2.30 -3.99
N GLY A 101 0.74 3.17 -4.56
CA GLY A 101 1.12 4.51 -4.99
C GLY A 101 0.63 4.90 -6.38
N ILE A 102 0.44 3.96 -7.32
CA ILE A 102 0.04 4.28 -8.69
C ILE A 102 -1.32 5.00 -8.77
N ASN A 103 -2.27 4.70 -7.88
CA ASN A 103 -3.58 5.35 -7.84
C ASN A 103 -3.57 6.74 -7.17
N ASN A 104 -2.46 7.13 -6.56
CA ASN A 104 -2.25 8.50 -6.05
C ASN A 104 -1.87 9.46 -7.19
N VAL A 105 -1.24 8.95 -8.27
CA VAL A 105 -0.76 9.74 -9.41
C VAL A 105 -1.90 10.52 -10.09
N PRO A 106 -3.04 9.91 -10.47
CA PRO A 106 -4.17 10.64 -11.05
C PRO A 106 -4.79 11.69 -10.12
N GLN A 107 -4.49 11.63 -8.83
CA GLN A 107 -4.97 12.59 -7.83
C GLN A 107 -4.02 13.79 -7.67
N GLY A 108 -2.93 13.84 -8.46
CA GLY A 108 -1.93 14.91 -8.43
C GLY A 108 -0.97 14.85 -7.25
N GLU A 109 -0.87 13.68 -6.60
CA GLU A 109 0.05 13.49 -5.48
C GLU A 109 1.51 13.45 -5.96
N SER A 110 2.36 14.24 -5.31
CA SER A 110 3.79 14.24 -5.64
C SER A 110 4.50 12.95 -5.18
N PRO A 111 5.64 12.58 -5.80
CA PRO A 111 6.46 11.46 -5.35
C PRO A 111 6.79 11.50 -3.86
N ASN A 112 7.09 12.68 -3.33
CA ASN A 112 7.41 12.86 -1.91
C ASN A 112 6.20 12.65 -1.00
N ASN A 113 5.00 13.05 -1.41
CA ASN A 113 3.78 12.81 -0.65
C ASN A 113 3.46 11.32 -0.59
N ILE A 114 3.52 10.62 -1.74
CA ILE A 114 3.33 9.17 -1.81
C ILE A 114 4.31 8.44 -0.88
N ALA A 115 5.59 8.81 -0.92
CA ALA A 115 6.61 8.21 -0.07
C ALA A 115 6.39 8.52 1.42
N SER A 116 5.96 9.75 1.75
CA SER A 116 5.62 10.16 3.12
C SER A 116 4.44 9.35 3.68
N ASP A 117 3.43 9.09 2.87
CA ASP A 117 2.30 8.25 3.28
C ASP A 117 2.74 6.80 3.53
N ILE A 118 3.60 6.26 2.67
CA ILE A 118 4.18 4.92 2.87
C ILE A 118 5.00 4.89 4.16
N GLN A 119 5.74 5.97 4.50
CA GLN A 119 6.44 6.08 5.77
C GLN A 119 5.47 5.99 6.96
N GLN A 120 4.33 6.67 6.90
CA GLN A 120 3.30 6.61 7.94
C GLN A 120 2.72 5.20 8.08
N ILE A 121 2.51 4.49 6.97
CA ILE A 121 2.06 3.09 6.98
C ILE A 121 3.11 2.20 7.68
N ILE A 122 4.39 2.33 7.34
CA ILE A 122 5.49 1.59 7.97
C ILE A 122 5.50 1.82 9.49
N GLN A 123 5.43 3.09 9.91
CA GLN A 123 5.45 3.47 11.32
C GLN A 123 4.23 2.91 12.08
N LYS A 124 3.05 2.92 11.44
CA LYS A 124 1.83 2.34 11.99
C LYS A 124 1.96 0.83 12.17
N ILE A 125 2.50 0.11 11.17
CA ILE A 125 2.76 -1.33 11.28
C ILE A 125 3.71 -1.62 12.44
N ARG A 126 4.82 -0.91 12.54
CA ARG A 126 5.79 -1.10 13.64
C ARG A 126 5.19 -0.86 15.01
N LYS A 127 4.34 0.15 15.13
CA LYS A 127 3.64 0.46 16.39
C LYS A 127 2.66 -0.63 16.78
N GLU A 128 1.86 -1.12 15.83
CA GLU A 128 0.75 -2.04 16.11
C GLU A 128 1.14 -3.52 16.03
N SER A 129 2.20 -3.85 15.27
CA SER A 129 2.70 -5.21 15.07
C SER A 129 4.24 -5.23 14.92
N PRO A 130 4.99 -4.99 16.02
CA PRO A 130 6.44 -4.77 15.97
C PRO A 130 7.26 -5.97 15.50
N CYS A 131 6.70 -7.18 15.54
CA CYS A 131 7.36 -8.40 15.07
C CYS A 131 7.09 -8.70 13.59
N THR A 132 6.20 -7.95 12.93
CA THR A 132 5.91 -8.10 11.51
C THR A 132 7.04 -7.53 10.67
N GLU A 133 7.63 -8.35 9.81
CA GLU A 133 8.59 -7.88 8.82
C GLU A 133 7.87 -7.18 7.67
N VAL A 134 8.28 -5.94 7.38
CA VAL A 134 7.71 -5.14 6.30
C VAL A 134 8.68 -5.08 5.13
N LEU A 135 8.18 -5.42 3.93
CA LEU A 135 8.91 -5.33 2.67
C LEU A 135 8.11 -4.41 1.74
N ILE A 136 8.76 -3.35 1.29
CA ILE A 136 8.16 -2.39 0.36
C ILE A 136 8.63 -2.71 -1.05
N GLN A 137 7.69 -2.79 -1.97
CA GLN A 137 7.97 -3.06 -3.38
C GLN A 137 7.85 -1.77 -4.19
N SER A 138 8.67 -1.64 -5.23
CA SER A 138 8.55 -0.54 -6.18
C SER A 138 7.19 -0.56 -6.87
N VAL A 139 6.67 0.59 -7.22
CA VAL A 139 5.57 0.74 -8.18
C VAL A 139 6.05 0.22 -9.54
N LEU A 140 5.20 -0.57 -10.21
CA LEU A 140 5.51 -1.11 -11.53
C LEU A 140 5.51 -0.01 -12.60
N PRO A 141 6.27 -0.17 -13.70
CA PRO A 141 6.12 0.72 -14.85
C PRO A 141 4.72 0.59 -15.45
N VAL A 142 4.31 1.60 -16.20
CA VAL A 142 3.09 1.59 -17.01
C VAL A 142 3.42 1.87 -18.47
N THR A 143 2.49 1.66 -19.41
CA THR A 143 2.71 1.94 -20.82
C THR A 143 1.50 2.59 -21.49
N THR A 144 1.76 3.58 -22.35
CA THR A 144 0.73 4.28 -23.13
C THR A 144 0.27 3.50 -24.37
N LYS A 145 0.90 2.36 -24.66
CA LYS A 145 0.71 1.58 -25.90
C LYS A 145 -0.76 1.26 -26.21
N TYR A 146 -1.57 1.04 -25.19
CA TYR A 146 -2.95 0.55 -25.36
C TYR A 146 -4.01 1.65 -25.29
N ASN A 147 -3.63 2.90 -25.02
CA ASN A 147 -4.55 4.04 -24.83
C ASN A 147 -5.64 3.79 -23.78
N MET A 148 -5.36 2.94 -22.80
CA MET A 148 -6.23 2.64 -21.66
C MET A 148 -5.63 3.25 -20.37
N PHE A 149 -6.47 3.51 -19.37
CA PHE A 149 -6.05 4.08 -18.09
C PHE A 149 -5.16 5.31 -18.22
N GLN A 150 -5.51 6.23 -19.13
CA GLN A 150 -4.65 7.37 -19.49
C GLN A 150 -4.28 8.24 -18.30
N GLU A 151 -5.17 8.35 -17.30
CA GLU A 151 -4.90 9.07 -16.05
C GLU A 151 -3.73 8.47 -15.24
N HIS A 152 -3.36 7.20 -15.49
CA HIS A 152 -2.21 6.52 -14.90
C HIS A 152 -1.07 6.42 -15.91
N THR A 153 -1.36 5.92 -17.11
CA THR A 153 -0.34 5.55 -18.10
C THR A 153 0.38 6.72 -18.73
N SER A 154 -0.24 7.92 -18.81
CA SER A 154 0.42 9.15 -19.28
C SER A 154 1.52 9.64 -18.34
N HIS A 155 1.50 9.22 -17.08
CA HIS A 155 2.47 9.60 -16.04
C HIS A 155 3.65 8.62 -15.88
N TRP A 156 3.90 7.78 -16.91
CA TRP A 156 4.95 6.76 -16.84
C TRP A 156 6.33 7.31 -16.47
N GLN A 157 6.63 8.57 -16.87
CA GLN A 157 7.90 9.25 -16.58
C GLN A 157 8.08 9.61 -15.10
N GLU A 158 7.00 9.68 -14.33
CA GLU A 158 7.03 10.01 -12.89
C GLU A 158 7.31 8.77 -12.02
N ILE A 159 7.10 7.56 -12.54
CA ILE A 159 7.24 6.33 -11.76
C ILE A 159 8.66 6.14 -11.20
N PRO A 160 9.75 6.40 -11.96
CA PRO A 160 11.11 6.35 -11.41
C PRO A 160 11.33 7.28 -10.22
N ASP A 161 10.79 8.50 -10.25
CA ASP A 161 10.91 9.47 -9.16
C ASP A 161 10.12 9.03 -7.93
N ILE A 162 8.92 8.45 -8.13
CA ILE A 162 8.13 7.84 -7.05
C ILE A 162 8.93 6.71 -6.40
N ASN A 163 9.50 5.81 -7.19
CA ASN A 163 10.27 4.68 -6.71
C ASN A 163 11.55 5.12 -5.98
N GLN A 164 12.22 6.17 -6.47
CA GLN A 164 13.37 6.75 -5.77
C GLN A 164 13.00 7.35 -4.41
N ALA A 165 11.86 8.07 -4.34
CA ALA A 165 11.36 8.62 -3.09
C ALA A 165 10.99 7.51 -2.08
N ILE A 166 10.33 6.44 -2.55
CA ILE A 166 10.01 5.25 -1.73
C ILE A 166 11.29 4.57 -1.23
N PHE A 167 12.29 4.37 -2.11
CA PHE A 167 13.57 3.79 -1.74
C PHE A 167 14.26 4.59 -0.63
N ASN A 168 14.28 5.94 -0.74
CA ASN A 168 14.88 6.81 0.27
C ASN A 168 14.19 6.66 1.64
N ILE A 169 12.85 6.55 1.66
CA ILE A 169 12.09 6.28 2.89
C ILE A 169 12.43 4.89 3.45
N CYS A 170 12.54 3.86 2.60
CA CYS A 170 12.93 2.53 3.04
C CYS A 170 14.31 2.52 3.71
N GLN A 171 15.28 3.24 3.16
CA GLN A 171 16.60 3.41 3.78
C GLN A 171 16.50 4.11 5.14
N LYS A 172 15.77 5.22 5.21
CA LYS A 172 15.57 5.99 6.44
C LYS A 172 14.91 5.16 7.54
N GLU A 173 13.89 4.40 7.18
CA GLU A 173 13.12 3.55 8.08
C GLU A 173 13.78 2.19 8.34
N ASN A 174 14.90 1.87 7.68
CA ASN A 174 15.56 0.56 7.74
C ASN A 174 14.57 -0.60 7.49
N VAL A 175 13.82 -0.49 6.40
CA VAL A 175 12.96 -1.56 5.85
C VAL A 175 13.49 -2.00 4.50
N LYS A 176 13.22 -3.25 4.15
CA LYS A 176 13.67 -3.82 2.88
C LYS A 176 12.85 -3.24 1.73
N TYR A 177 13.55 -2.73 0.71
CA TYR A 177 12.98 -2.36 -0.57
C TYR A 177 13.24 -3.46 -1.59
N ILE A 178 12.23 -3.83 -2.38
CA ILE A 178 12.32 -4.80 -3.47
C ILE A 178 12.04 -4.08 -4.78
N ASP A 179 13.03 -4.03 -5.64
CA ASP A 179 12.89 -3.45 -6.97
C ASP A 179 12.19 -4.45 -7.91
N LEU A 180 10.94 -4.20 -8.20
CA LEU A 180 10.20 -4.88 -9.27
C LEU A 180 10.33 -4.12 -10.59
N PHE A 181 10.40 -2.78 -10.54
CA PHE A 181 10.33 -1.88 -11.68
C PHE A 181 11.33 -2.27 -12.78
N THR A 182 12.60 -2.44 -12.42
CA THR A 182 13.68 -2.73 -13.39
C THR A 182 13.49 -4.05 -14.15
N HIS A 183 12.74 -4.99 -13.60
CA HIS A 183 12.44 -6.27 -14.25
C HIS A 183 11.30 -6.16 -15.27
N PHE A 184 10.39 -5.20 -15.09
CA PHE A 184 9.20 -5.03 -15.91
C PHE A 184 9.34 -3.96 -16.99
N VAL A 185 10.32 -3.07 -16.87
CA VAL A 185 10.51 -1.92 -17.77
C VAL A 185 11.25 -2.33 -19.04
N ASP A 186 10.85 -1.76 -20.18
CA ASP A 186 11.57 -1.85 -21.44
C ASP A 186 12.64 -0.74 -21.58
N ASP A 187 13.36 -0.74 -22.71
CA ASP A 187 14.42 0.26 -22.97
C ASP A 187 13.90 1.70 -23.12
N ASN A 188 12.58 1.88 -23.27
CA ASN A 188 11.93 3.19 -23.35
C ASN A 188 11.38 3.68 -22.00
N GLY A 189 11.58 2.93 -20.92
CA GLY A 189 11.07 3.28 -19.58
C GLY A 189 9.61 2.91 -19.33
N GLN A 190 8.99 2.11 -20.21
CA GLN A 190 7.59 1.70 -20.12
C GLN A 190 7.46 0.20 -19.85
N MET A 191 6.27 -0.23 -19.37
CA MET A 191 6.03 -1.65 -19.13
C MET A 191 6.13 -2.46 -20.42
N LYS A 192 6.89 -3.56 -20.37
CA LYS A 192 7.00 -4.53 -21.47
C LYS A 192 5.64 -5.06 -21.86
N PRO A 193 5.28 -5.04 -23.17
CA PRO A 193 3.94 -5.46 -23.63
C PRO A 193 3.56 -6.90 -23.29
N GLU A 194 4.53 -7.77 -23.05
CA GLU A 194 4.30 -9.19 -22.71
C GLU A 194 3.71 -9.36 -21.29
N TYR A 195 3.78 -8.33 -20.44
CA TYR A 195 3.27 -8.37 -19.08
C TYR A 195 1.94 -7.67 -18.89
N THR A 196 1.46 -6.93 -19.89
CA THR A 196 0.21 -6.16 -19.81
C THR A 196 -0.54 -6.15 -21.12
N ASN A 197 -1.86 -5.96 -21.08
CA ASN A 197 -2.71 -5.76 -22.25
C ASN A 197 -3.57 -4.49 -22.18
N ASP A 198 -3.42 -3.73 -21.10
CA ASP A 198 -4.12 -2.46 -20.89
C ASP A 198 -3.17 -1.31 -20.50
N GLY A 199 -1.91 -1.62 -20.26
CA GLY A 199 -0.86 -0.66 -19.93
C GLY A 199 -0.65 -0.43 -18.42
N LEU A 200 -1.48 -1.01 -17.57
CA LEU A 200 -1.45 -0.82 -16.12
C LEU A 200 -1.43 -2.14 -15.34
N HIS A 201 -2.36 -3.07 -15.67
CA HIS A 201 -2.53 -4.33 -14.96
C HIS A 201 -1.71 -5.45 -15.59
N LEU A 202 -1.41 -6.47 -14.79
CA LEU A 202 -0.56 -7.58 -15.22
C LEU A 202 -1.35 -8.71 -15.88
N LEU A 203 -0.76 -9.28 -16.92
CA LEU A 203 -1.08 -10.61 -17.43
C LEU A 203 -0.41 -11.69 -16.57
N GLY A 204 -0.82 -12.95 -16.75
CA GLY A 204 -0.27 -14.09 -16.01
C GLY A 204 1.25 -14.19 -16.03
N LYS A 205 1.91 -13.87 -17.16
CA LYS A 205 3.37 -13.82 -17.24
C LYS A 205 3.98 -12.79 -16.27
N GLY A 206 3.32 -11.65 -16.08
CA GLY A 206 3.76 -10.63 -15.13
C GLY A 206 3.67 -11.12 -13.68
N TYR A 207 2.60 -11.83 -13.31
CA TYR A 207 2.48 -12.44 -11.98
C TYR A 207 3.52 -13.53 -11.74
N MET A 208 3.85 -14.32 -12.75
CA MET A 208 4.92 -15.34 -12.64
C MET A 208 6.28 -14.70 -12.43
N LEU A 209 6.61 -13.64 -13.17
CA LEU A 209 7.84 -12.87 -12.94
C LEU A 209 7.87 -12.24 -11.55
N TRP A 210 6.77 -11.63 -11.11
CA TRP A 210 6.67 -11.05 -9.77
C TRP A 210 6.94 -12.11 -8.69
N LYS A 211 6.28 -13.28 -8.81
CA LYS A 211 6.55 -14.44 -7.93
C LYS A 211 8.02 -14.80 -7.88
N GLU A 212 8.68 -14.93 -9.04
CA GLU A 212 10.10 -15.29 -9.14
C GLU A 212 10.98 -14.29 -8.37
N ILE A 213 10.77 -12.99 -8.58
CA ILE A 213 11.55 -11.93 -7.93
C ILE A 213 11.40 -11.96 -6.40
N ILE A 214 10.18 -12.18 -5.89
CA ILE A 214 9.93 -12.08 -4.45
C ILE A 214 10.11 -13.40 -3.69
N THR A 215 10.17 -14.54 -4.37
CA THR A 215 10.36 -15.86 -3.73
C THR A 215 11.55 -15.90 -2.74
N PRO A 216 12.72 -15.29 -3.03
CA PRO A 216 13.84 -15.28 -2.08
C PRO A 216 13.57 -14.53 -0.78
N TYR A 217 12.54 -13.69 -0.74
CA TYR A 217 12.20 -12.85 0.41
C TYR A 217 11.07 -13.43 1.27
N LEU A 218 10.40 -14.50 0.81
CA LEU A 218 9.37 -15.14 1.62
C LEU A 218 10.00 -15.87 2.79
N LYS A 219 9.44 -15.67 3.97
CA LYS A 219 9.78 -16.49 5.14
C LYS A 219 9.42 -17.95 4.85
N LYS A 220 10.38 -18.84 5.08
CA LYS A 220 10.08 -20.25 5.18
C LYS A 220 9.33 -20.47 6.48
N LEU A 221 8.03 -20.70 6.38
CA LEU A 221 7.23 -21.12 7.53
C LEU A 221 7.53 -22.62 7.73
N GLU A 222 8.08 -22.98 8.87
CA GLU A 222 8.20 -24.39 9.26
C GLU A 222 6.78 -24.84 9.63
N PHE A 223 6.17 -25.64 8.77
CA PHE A 223 4.91 -26.32 9.10
C PHE A 223 5.24 -27.48 10.04
N ASN A 224 4.89 -27.31 11.32
CA ASN A 224 4.91 -28.41 12.29
C ASN A 224 3.71 -29.34 12.09
#